data_fa769119873a04f0c2a1af6179934132
#
_entry.id   fa769119873a04f0c2a1af6179934132
#
_cell.length_a   1.000
_cell.length_b   1.000
_cell.length_c   1.000
_cell.angle_alpha   90.00
_cell.angle_beta   90.00
_cell.angle_gamma   90.00
#
_symmetry.space_group_name_H-M   'P 1'
#
loop_
_entity.id
_entity.type
_entity.pdbx_description
1 polymer ?
#
loop_
_entity_poly.entity_id
_entity_poly.type
_entity_poly.pdbx_seq_one_letter_code
_entity_poly.pdbx_strand_id
1 'polypeptide(L)'
;MAYGDLYDGLPSQFTGAICFCQGTLIHTEHGQRKIEDLEIGDLIWTFDHGYKPLLWKGCSPLSRRDLRERENLRPIRIQAGSLGERVPETDLFVSPQHRIHLRPSDAYRVCASNEVLIPAKDLIGIAGIERVSDLDLVTYYYIMFDDHEIIMANGCFSESFYTGPEAVRALSVDARRELYMLFPELMTLTGLCHSPARPFLKGQKARALVQDTTKSGATLAA
;
A
#
# COMPACT_ATOMS: atom_id res chain seq x y z
N MET A 1 -12.59 -31.87 7.18
CA MET A 1 -12.66 -31.56 5.74
C MET A 1 -11.59 -30.51 5.46
N ALA A 2 -10.64 -30.86 4.61
CA ALA A 2 -9.46 -30.05 4.35
C ALA A 2 -9.82 -28.82 3.51
N TYR A 3 -9.35 -27.65 3.92
CA TYR A 3 -9.49 -26.33 3.23
C TYR A 3 -8.58 -26.21 2.00
N GLY A 4 -8.25 -27.30 1.32
CA GLY A 4 -7.19 -27.40 0.33
C GLY A 4 -7.54 -27.09 -1.13
N ASP A 5 -8.80 -27.03 -1.52
CA ASP A 5 -9.17 -27.14 -2.95
C ASP A 5 -9.97 -25.96 -3.54
N LEU A 6 -9.92 -24.77 -2.94
CA LEU A 6 -10.67 -23.59 -3.43
C LEU A 6 -9.82 -22.49 -4.07
N TYR A 7 -8.51 -22.65 -4.17
CA TYR A 7 -7.62 -21.62 -4.74
C TYR A 7 -6.88 -22.12 -5.97
N ASP A 8 -7.61 -22.35 -7.05
CA ASP A 8 -6.98 -22.55 -8.35
C ASP A 8 -6.61 -21.18 -8.95
N GLY A 9 -5.31 -20.87 -8.81
CA GLY A 9 -4.58 -19.94 -9.65
C GLY A 9 -4.97 -18.47 -9.65
N LEU A 10 -4.16 -17.62 -8.97
CA LEU A 10 -4.12 -16.19 -9.31
C LEU A 10 -3.88 -16.04 -10.82
N PRO A 11 -4.59 -15.11 -11.50
CA PRO A 11 -4.37 -14.87 -12.92
C PRO A 11 -2.89 -14.53 -13.15
N SER A 12 -2.33 -15.00 -14.26
CA SER A 12 -0.94 -14.78 -14.69
C SER A 12 -0.50 -13.30 -14.74
N GLN A 13 -1.45 -12.38 -14.56
CA GLN A 13 -1.27 -10.92 -14.61
C GLN A 13 -1.34 -10.22 -13.23
N PHE A 14 -1.32 -10.95 -12.11
CA PHE A 14 -1.20 -10.31 -10.81
C PHE A 14 0.18 -9.64 -10.70
N THR A 15 0.24 -8.34 -10.98
CA THR A 15 1.49 -7.55 -11.01
C THR A 15 1.81 -6.89 -9.67
N GLY A 16 1.09 -7.23 -8.60
CA GLY A 16 1.25 -6.64 -7.27
C GLY A 16 0.38 -5.39 -7.12
N ALA A 17 -0.81 -5.56 -6.55
CA ALA A 17 -1.68 -4.45 -6.18
C ALA A 17 -1.13 -3.67 -4.98
N ILE A 18 -1.74 -2.53 -4.69
CA ILE A 18 -1.44 -1.66 -3.55
C ILE A 18 -2.07 -2.27 -2.31
N CYS A 19 -1.27 -2.90 -1.44
CA CYS A 19 -1.78 -3.70 -0.34
C CYS A 19 -0.96 -3.56 0.93
N PHE A 20 -1.65 -3.68 2.06
CA PHE A 20 -1.05 -3.95 3.36
C PHE A 20 -1.00 -5.45 3.62
N CYS A 21 -0.06 -5.92 4.44
CA CYS A 21 -0.10 -7.29 4.95
C CYS A 21 -1.03 -7.41 6.15
N GLN A 22 -1.51 -8.63 6.39
CA GLN A 22 -2.23 -8.99 7.60
C GLN A 22 -1.47 -8.54 8.85
N GLY A 23 -2.20 -8.09 9.88
CA GLY A 23 -1.64 -7.58 11.14
C GLY A 23 -1.27 -6.11 11.12
N THR A 24 -1.34 -5.43 9.97
CA THR A 24 -1.13 -3.98 9.90
C THR A 24 -2.15 -3.23 10.77
N LEU A 25 -1.66 -2.33 11.62
CA LEU A 25 -2.49 -1.52 12.51
C LEU A 25 -2.90 -0.23 11.80
N ILE A 26 -4.19 -0.05 11.59
CA ILE A 26 -4.78 1.14 10.96
C ILE A 26 -5.38 2.05 12.02
N HIS A 27 -5.14 3.35 11.92
CA HIS A 27 -5.67 4.34 12.86
C HIS A 27 -7.15 4.62 12.59
N THR A 28 -8.00 4.29 13.56
CA THR A 28 -9.46 4.50 13.51
C THR A 28 -9.90 5.46 14.60
N GLU A 29 -11.16 5.88 14.62
CA GLU A 29 -11.73 6.71 15.70
C GLU A 29 -11.69 6.03 17.06
N HIS A 30 -11.60 4.69 17.10
CA HIS A 30 -11.50 3.91 18.32
C HIS A 30 -10.05 3.46 18.65
N GLY A 31 -9.04 4.13 18.06
CA GLY A 31 -7.63 3.76 18.18
C GLY A 31 -7.15 2.84 17.05
N GLN A 32 -6.01 2.20 17.25
CA GLN A 32 -5.44 1.32 16.25
C GLN A 32 -6.16 -0.04 16.22
N ARG A 33 -6.59 -0.46 15.02
CA ARG A 33 -7.19 -1.78 14.76
C ARG A 33 -6.41 -2.50 13.67
N LYS A 34 -6.34 -3.83 13.77
CA LYS A 34 -5.74 -4.64 12.70
C LYS A 34 -6.59 -4.54 11.44
N ILE A 35 -5.93 -4.49 10.29
CA ILE A 35 -6.61 -4.33 9.00
C ILE A 35 -7.60 -5.45 8.70
N GLU A 36 -7.31 -6.68 9.14
CA GLU A 36 -8.23 -7.83 9.02
C GLU A 36 -9.51 -7.66 9.81
N ASP A 37 -9.47 -6.92 10.92
CA ASP A 37 -10.58 -6.71 11.84
C ASP A 37 -11.44 -5.47 11.50
N LEU A 38 -11.05 -4.70 10.47
CA LEU A 38 -11.83 -3.56 10.00
C LEU A 38 -13.13 -4.01 9.33
N GLU A 39 -14.19 -3.22 9.50
CA GLU A 39 -15.49 -3.44 8.88
C GLU A 39 -15.87 -2.26 7.97
N ILE A 40 -16.73 -2.52 6.98
CA ILE A 40 -17.28 -1.46 6.13
C ILE A 40 -18.06 -0.47 7.00
N GLY A 41 -17.74 0.83 6.84
CA GLY A 41 -18.31 1.89 7.65
C GLY A 41 -17.44 2.31 8.85
N ASP A 42 -16.40 1.54 9.21
CA ASP A 42 -15.44 1.99 10.23
C ASP A 42 -14.83 3.33 9.82
N LEU A 43 -14.73 4.26 10.77
CA LEU A 43 -14.15 5.58 10.56
C LEU A 43 -12.63 5.50 10.71
N ILE A 44 -11.93 5.64 9.58
CA ILE A 44 -10.48 5.60 9.50
C ILE A 44 -9.94 7.02 9.36
N TRP A 45 -8.91 7.33 10.11
CA TRP A 45 -8.26 8.63 10.03
C TRP A 45 -7.48 8.79 8.71
N THR A 46 -7.76 9.89 8.01
CA THR A 46 -7.10 10.27 6.78
C THR A 46 -6.37 11.60 6.97
N PHE A 47 -5.25 11.76 6.28
CA PHE A 47 -4.35 12.91 6.44
C PHE A 47 -5.02 14.25 6.06
N ASP A 48 -5.77 14.26 4.95
CA ASP A 48 -6.33 15.48 4.39
C ASP A 48 -7.77 15.76 4.83
N HIS A 49 -8.55 14.72 5.17
CA HIS A 49 -10.00 14.85 5.35
C HIS A 49 -10.50 14.37 6.73
N GLY A 50 -9.57 14.07 7.67
CA GLY A 50 -9.95 13.54 8.98
C GLY A 50 -10.57 12.15 8.89
N TYR A 51 -11.55 11.85 9.72
CA TYR A 51 -12.17 10.52 9.75
C TYR A 51 -13.13 10.32 8.58
N LYS A 52 -12.86 9.27 7.76
CA LYS A 52 -13.70 8.87 6.63
C LYS A 52 -14.15 7.41 6.76
N PRO A 53 -15.37 7.09 6.32
CA PRO A 53 -15.86 5.72 6.38
C PRO A 53 -15.14 4.82 5.37
N LEU A 54 -14.77 3.62 5.79
CA LEU A 54 -14.26 2.57 4.92
C LEU A 54 -15.39 2.11 3.99
N LEU A 55 -15.22 2.24 2.68
CA LEU A 55 -16.23 1.86 1.70
C LEU A 55 -16.07 0.44 1.16
N TRP A 56 -14.84 -0.04 1.09
CA TRP A 56 -14.55 -1.40 0.64
C TRP A 56 -13.27 -1.93 1.27
N LYS A 57 -13.29 -3.23 1.58
CA LYS A 57 -12.13 -4.00 2.04
C LYS A 57 -12.10 -5.33 1.28
N GLY A 58 -11.00 -5.58 0.58
CA GLY A 58 -10.73 -6.86 -0.06
C GLY A 58 -9.48 -7.52 0.48
N CYS A 59 -9.31 -8.80 0.19
CA CYS A 59 -8.07 -9.50 0.53
C CYS A 59 -7.64 -10.47 -0.58
N SER A 60 -6.36 -10.82 -0.58
CA SER A 60 -5.77 -11.81 -1.50
C SER A 60 -4.72 -12.62 -0.75
N PRO A 61 -5.01 -13.86 -0.39
CA PRO A 61 -4.02 -14.76 0.18
C PRO A 61 -3.06 -15.25 -0.92
N LEU A 62 -1.76 -15.28 -0.62
CA LEU A 62 -0.70 -15.81 -1.47
C LEU A 62 0.00 -16.95 -0.77
N SER A 63 0.04 -18.10 -1.43
CA SER A 63 0.73 -19.29 -0.93
C SER A 63 2.26 -19.18 -1.07
N ARG A 64 2.98 -20.07 -0.39
CA ARG A 64 4.43 -20.25 -0.56
C ARG A 64 4.82 -20.45 -2.02
N ARG A 65 4.01 -21.19 -2.77
CA ARG A 65 4.23 -21.43 -4.20
C ARG A 65 4.17 -20.13 -4.99
N ASP A 66 3.14 -19.31 -4.77
CA ASP A 66 2.99 -18.01 -5.45
C ASP A 66 4.18 -17.10 -5.17
N LEU A 67 4.65 -17.05 -3.93
CA LEU A 67 5.78 -16.23 -3.50
C LEU A 67 7.13 -16.74 -4.01
N ARG A 68 7.26 -18.04 -4.31
CA ARG A 68 8.46 -18.62 -4.92
C ARG A 68 8.49 -18.39 -6.44
N GLU A 69 7.37 -18.61 -7.09
CA GLU A 69 7.25 -18.44 -8.55
C GLU A 69 7.28 -16.96 -8.96
N ARG A 70 6.87 -16.06 -8.06
CA ARG A 70 6.74 -14.62 -8.30
C ARG A 70 7.36 -13.80 -7.17
N GLU A 71 8.68 -13.69 -7.18
CA GLU A 71 9.41 -12.93 -6.17
C GLU A 71 9.01 -11.45 -6.08
N ASN A 72 8.50 -10.89 -7.18
CA ASN A 72 7.98 -9.53 -7.23
C ASN A 72 6.68 -9.33 -6.42
N LEU A 73 6.08 -10.40 -5.88
CA LEU A 73 4.93 -10.35 -4.98
C LEU A 73 5.32 -10.45 -3.51
N ARG A 74 6.57 -10.74 -3.20
CA ARG A 74 7.05 -10.81 -1.81
C ARG A 74 6.98 -9.43 -1.17
N PRO A 75 6.47 -9.31 0.07
CA PRO A 75 6.32 -8.03 0.72
C PRO A 75 7.66 -7.33 0.97
N ILE A 76 7.57 -6.02 1.08
CA ILE A 76 8.64 -5.17 1.57
C ILE A 76 8.39 -4.94 3.06
N ARG A 77 9.39 -5.23 3.88
CA ARG A 77 9.46 -4.84 5.28
C ARG A 77 10.07 -3.45 5.38
N ILE A 78 9.39 -2.57 6.05
CA ILE A 78 9.86 -1.25 6.46
C ILE A 78 10.00 -1.32 7.97
N GLN A 79 11.23 -1.46 8.44
CA GLN A 79 11.53 -1.63 9.87
C GLN A 79 11.16 -0.37 10.65
N ALA A 80 10.73 -0.55 11.89
CA ALA A 80 10.46 0.55 12.81
C ALA A 80 11.62 1.56 12.84
N GLY A 81 11.29 2.85 12.68
CA GLY A 81 12.28 3.94 12.67
C GLY A 81 13.10 4.11 11.39
N SER A 82 12.92 3.29 10.34
CA SER A 82 13.76 3.34 9.14
C SER A 82 13.50 4.57 8.24
N LEU A 83 12.37 5.24 8.39
CA LEU A 83 12.02 6.44 7.61
C LEU A 83 12.17 7.75 8.39
N GLY A 84 12.38 7.67 9.69
CA GLY A 84 12.50 8.80 10.59
C GLY A 84 12.31 8.36 12.04
N GLU A 85 12.43 9.28 13.00
CA GLU A 85 12.24 8.96 14.40
C GLU A 85 10.84 8.36 14.65
N ARG A 86 10.78 7.09 15.07
CA ARG A 86 9.57 6.32 15.29
C ARG A 86 8.67 6.16 14.05
N VAL A 87 9.18 6.26 12.85
CA VAL A 87 8.43 6.07 11.61
C VAL A 87 9.03 4.93 10.79
N PRO A 88 8.30 3.81 10.60
CA PRO A 88 7.07 3.40 11.32
C PRO A 88 7.30 3.23 12.83
N GLU A 89 6.21 3.20 13.63
CA GLU A 89 6.29 2.88 15.08
C GLU A 89 6.61 1.39 15.31
N THR A 90 6.09 0.54 14.45
CA THR A 90 6.34 -0.91 14.39
C THR A 90 6.61 -1.32 12.96
N ASP A 91 7.26 -2.44 12.73
CA ASP A 91 7.55 -2.95 11.38
C ASP A 91 6.29 -2.96 10.50
N LEU A 92 6.37 -2.28 9.37
CA LEU A 92 5.29 -2.23 8.39
C LEU A 92 5.60 -3.15 7.21
N PHE A 93 4.67 -4.05 6.90
CA PHE A 93 4.78 -4.96 5.76
C PHE A 93 3.76 -4.59 4.69
N VAL A 94 4.23 -4.34 3.49
CA VAL A 94 3.37 -3.90 2.36
C VAL A 94 3.77 -4.60 1.07
N SER A 95 2.87 -4.60 0.09
CA SER A 95 3.22 -5.06 -1.26
C SER A 95 4.30 -4.15 -1.88
N PRO A 96 5.11 -4.65 -2.82
CA PRO A 96 6.19 -3.86 -3.44
C PRO A 96 5.73 -2.58 -4.14
N GLN A 97 4.51 -2.53 -4.64
CA GLN A 97 3.94 -1.37 -5.34
C GLN A 97 3.22 -0.40 -4.41
N HIS A 98 2.97 -0.78 -3.15
CA HIS A 98 2.33 0.08 -2.16
C HIS A 98 3.18 1.32 -1.91
N ARG A 99 2.55 2.50 -1.96
CA ARG A 99 3.29 3.76 -1.88
C ARG A 99 3.25 4.32 -0.47
N ILE A 100 4.42 4.74 -0.03
CA ILE A 100 4.62 5.42 1.25
C ILE A 100 4.62 6.92 0.99
N HIS A 101 3.92 7.66 1.83
CA HIS A 101 3.90 9.12 1.81
C HIS A 101 5.16 9.66 2.45
N LEU A 102 5.93 10.44 1.71
CA LEU A 102 7.22 10.96 2.12
C LEU A 102 7.34 12.47 1.81
N ARG A 103 8.23 13.16 2.56
CA ARG A 103 8.59 14.57 2.39
C ARG A 103 10.10 14.75 2.22
N PRO A 104 10.70 14.20 1.17
CA PRO A 104 12.13 14.36 0.92
C PRO A 104 12.47 15.84 0.67
N SER A 105 13.64 16.29 1.14
CA SER A 105 14.05 17.68 1.09
C SER A 105 14.01 18.33 -0.30
N ASP A 106 14.30 17.57 -1.35
CA ASP A 106 14.34 18.03 -2.74
C ASP A 106 13.11 17.63 -3.57
N ALA A 107 12.03 17.16 -2.94
CA ALA A 107 10.84 16.70 -3.65
C ALA A 107 10.26 17.76 -4.58
N TYR A 108 10.22 19.02 -4.14
CA TYR A 108 9.69 20.13 -4.93
C TYR A 108 10.40 20.33 -6.27
N ARG A 109 11.72 20.14 -6.30
CA ARG A 109 12.53 20.26 -7.53
C ARG A 109 12.23 19.16 -8.54
N VAL A 110 11.79 17.99 -8.07
CA VAL A 110 11.57 16.80 -8.91
C VAL A 110 10.14 16.71 -9.41
N CYS A 111 9.15 17.08 -8.61
CA CYS A 111 7.73 16.87 -8.90
C CYS A 111 6.82 18.07 -8.58
N ALA A 112 7.37 19.27 -8.32
CA ALA A 112 6.63 20.49 -7.97
C ALA A 112 5.71 20.31 -6.74
N SER A 113 6.08 19.44 -5.82
CA SER A 113 5.39 19.16 -4.56
C SER A 113 6.40 18.81 -3.48
N ASN A 114 6.16 19.24 -2.25
CA ASN A 114 6.96 18.87 -1.09
C ASN A 114 6.64 17.45 -0.59
N GLU A 115 5.57 16.84 -1.09
CA GLU A 115 5.05 15.55 -0.67
C GLU A 115 4.92 14.64 -1.88
N VAL A 116 5.29 13.38 -1.70
CA VAL A 116 5.28 12.38 -2.76
C VAL A 116 4.84 11.01 -2.25
N LEU A 117 4.28 10.21 -3.15
CA LEU A 117 4.00 8.81 -2.92
C LEU A 117 5.02 7.94 -3.66
N ILE A 118 5.87 7.23 -2.92
CA ILE A 118 6.95 6.40 -3.46
C ILE A 118 6.67 4.92 -3.19
N PRO A 119 6.71 4.02 -4.21
CA PRO A 119 6.54 2.59 -4.00
C PRO A 119 7.58 2.01 -3.05
N ALA A 120 7.17 1.16 -2.13
CA ALA A 120 8.04 0.55 -1.12
C ALA A 120 9.27 -0.16 -1.74
N LYS A 121 9.13 -0.78 -2.92
CA LYS A 121 10.26 -1.38 -3.64
C LYS A 121 11.34 -0.37 -4.04
N ASP A 122 11.00 0.90 -4.23
CA ASP A 122 11.94 1.96 -4.59
C ASP A 122 12.62 2.58 -3.36
N LEU A 123 12.22 2.17 -2.15
CA LEU A 123 12.85 2.50 -0.87
C LEU A 123 13.90 1.45 -0.45
N ILE A 124 13.98 0.30 -1.13
CA ILE A 124 15.02 -0.71 -0.88
C ILE A 124 16.39 -0.06 -1.10
N GLY A 125 17.29 -0.24 -0.11
CA GLY A 125 18.60 0.43 -0.05
C GLY A 125 18.70 1.42 1.10
N ILE A 126 17.58 1.83 1.70
CA ILE A 126 17.55 2.47 3.01
C ILE A 126 17.77 1.36 4.06
N ALA A 127 18.57 1.65 5.09
CA ALA A 127 18.78 0.73 6.19
C ALA A 127 17.44 0.35 6.86
N GLY A 128 17.19 -0.94 7.02
CA GLY A 128 15.94 -1.45 7.58
C GLY A 128 14.78 -1.60 6.58
N ILE A 129 15.01 -1.36 5.27
CA ILE A 129 13.98 -1.59 4.24
C ILE A 129 14.45 -2.69 3.28
N GLU A 130 13.75 -3.81 3.28
CA GLU A 130 14.14 -4.99 2.55
C GLU A 130 12.95 -5.80 2.02
N ARG A 131 13.20 -6.63 1.03
CA ARG A 131 12.24 -7.62 0.56
C ARG A 131 12.30 -8.85 1.47
N VAL A 132 11.16 -9.29 1.96
CA VAL A 132 11.09 -10.49 2.79
C VAL A 132 11.22 -11.74 1.90
N SER A 133 12.18 -12.60 2.22
CA SER A 133 12.51 -13.79 1.41
C SER A 133 11.84 -15.06 1.89
N ASP A 134 11.63 -15.21 3.20
CA ASP A 134 11.23 -16.47 3.82
C ASP A 134 9.83 -16.38 4.44
N LEU A 135 8.83 -16.58 3.58
CA LEU A 135 7.41 -16.55 3.95
C LEU A 135 6.68 -17.75 3.35
N ASP A 136 5.87 -18.40 4.18
CA ASP A 136 5.02 -19.52 3.75
C ASP A 136 3.65 -19.06 3.25
N LEU A 137 3.16 -17.96 3.80
CA LEU A 137 1.85 -17.38 3.48
C LEU A 137 1.89 -15.87 3.68
N VAL A 138 1.24 -15.14 2.80
CA VAL A 138 0.97 -13.70 2.95
C VAL A 138 -0.47 -13.44 2.59
N THR A 139 -1.22 -12.77 3.44
CA THR A 139 -2.54 -12.23 3.07
C THR A 139 -2.41 -10.73 2.87
N TYR A 140 -2.67 -10.28 1.66
CA TYR A 140 -2.71 -8.87 1.30
C TYR A 140 -4.11 -8.32 1.47
N TYR A 141 -4.23 -7.11 2.02
CA TYR A 141 -5.48 -6.40 2.24
C TYR A 141 -5.51 -5.08 1.47
N TYR A 142 -6.68 -4.75 0.93
CA TYR A 142 -7.00 -3.50 0.27
C TYR A 142 -8.04 -2.77 1.07
N ILE A 143 -7.92 -1.45 1.21
CA ILE A 143 -8.95 -0.61 1.80
C ILE A 143 -9.18 0.61 0.93
N MET A 144 -10.45 0.92 0.64
CA MET A 144 -10.85 1.95 -0.31
C MET A 144 -11.87 2.90 0.33
N PHE A 145 -11.72 4.16 -0.04
CA PHE A 145 -12.62 5.27 0.29
C PHE A 145 -13.25 5.83 -0.98
N ASP A 146 -14.07 6.86 -0.85
CA ASP A 146 -14.63 7.63 -1.97
C ASP A 146 -13.54 8.33 -2.80
N ASP A 147 -12.44 8.77 -2.15
CA ASP A 147 -11.25 9.34 -2.78
C ASP A 147 -9.99 8.51 -2.49
N HIS A 148 -8.90 8.84 -3.19
CA HIS A 148 -7.58 8.31 -2.86
C HIS A 148 -7.03 9.03 -1.63
N GLU A 149 -6.93 8.34 -0.51
CA GLU A 149 -6.55 8.90 0.77
C GLU A 149 -5.13 8.50 1.21
N ILE A 150 -4.54 9.34 2.05
CA ILE A 150 -3.34 8.99 2.83
C ILE A 150 -3.82 8.64 4.23
N ILE A 151 -3.47 7.46 4.70
CA ILE A 151 -3.88 6.91 5.99
C ILE A 151 -2.66 6.58 6.86
N MET A 152 -2.88 6.41 8.16
CA MET A 152 -1.83 6.00 9.09
C MET A 152 -1.88 4.50 9.33
N ALA A 153 -0.77 3.83 8.97
CA ALA A 153 -0.56 2.39 9.12
C ALA A 153 0.73 2.11 9.89
N ASN A 154 0.66 1.44 11.04
CA ASN A 154 1.80 1.22 11.96
C ASN A 154 2.59 2.50 12.28
N GLY A 155 1.90 3.65 12.40
CA GLY A 155 2.55 4.95 12.61
C GLY A 155 3.26 5.54 11.39
N CYS A 156 3.00 5.02 10.21
CA CYS A 156 3.55 5.51 8.94
C CYS A 156 2.42 5.94 8.00
N PHE A 157 2.57 7.09 7.35
CA PHE A 157 1.63 7.54 6.33
C PHE A 157 1.83 6.78 5.03
N SER A 158 0.75 6.25 4.50
CA SER A 158 0.74 5.49 3.25
C SER A 158 -0.60 5.59 2.53
N GLU A 159 -0.62 5.17 1.27
CA GLU A 159 -1.82 5.31 0.44
C GLU A 159 -2.91 4.28 0.78
N SER A 160 -4.17 4.68 0.61
CA SER A 160 -5.31 3.77 0.47
C SER A 160 -5.31 3.14 -0.94
N PHE A 161 -6.26 2.26 -1.23
CA PHE A 161 -6.37 1.68 -2.57
C PHE A 161 -6.75 2.76 -3.59
N TYR A 162 -5.85 3.02 -4.54
CA TYR A 162 -6.07 3.91 -5.67
C TYR A 162 -6.76 3.17 -6.81
N THR A 163 -7.93 3.65 -7.24
CA THR A 163 -8.80 3.01 -8.25
C THR A 163 -8.34 3.21 -9.70
N GLY A 164 -7.09 3.60 -9.92
CA GLY A 164 -6.55 3.70 -11.27
C GLY A 164 -6.63 2.37 -12.04
N PRO A 165 -6.75 2.40 -13.39
CA PRO A 165 -7.01 1.20 -14.20
C PRO A 165 -6.01 0.06 -13.99
N GLU A 166 -4.74 0.37 -13.78
CA GLU A 166 -3.70 -0.65 -13.52
C GLU A 166 -3.83 -1.29 -12.15
N ALA A 167 -4.21 -0.50 -11.12
CA ALA A 167 -4.42 -1.01 -9.77
C ALA A 167 -5.62 -1.96 -9.71
N VAL A 168 -6.73 -1.59 -10.37
CA VAL A 168 -7.92 -2.45 -10.46
C VAL A 168 -7.62 -3.74 -11.24
N ARG A 169 -6.86 -3.67 -12.34
CA ARG A 169 -6.42 -4.88 -13.08
C ARG A 169 -5.53 -5.79 -12.26
N ALA A 170 -4.79 -5.25 -11.29
CA ALA A 170 -3.89 -5.99 -10.43
C ALA A 170 -4.60 -6.73 -9.27
N LEU A 171 -5.89 -6.51 -9.06
CA LEU A 171 -6.70 -7.27 -8.10
C LEU A 171 -6.88 -8.73 -8.54
N SER A 172 -7.12 -9.62 -7.58
CA SER A 172 -7.62 -10.97 -7.88
C SER A 172 -8.93 -10.89 -8.64
N VAL A 173 -9.30 -11.96 -9.38
CA VAL A 173 -10.54 -11.99 -10.15
C VAL A 173 -11.74 -11.76 -9.25
N ASP A 174 -11.75 -12.40 -8.07
CA ASP A 174 -12.87 -12.30 -7.13
C ASP A 174 -12.96 -10.90 -6.50
N ALA A 175 -11.85 -10.34 -6.03
CA ALA A 175 -11.82 -8.98 -5.47
C ALA A 175 -12.23 -7.93 -6.51
N ARG A 176 -11.80 -8.08 -7.77
CA ARG A 176 -12.19 -7.19 -8.86
C ARG A 176 -13.67 -7.34 -9.23
N ARG A 177 -14.20 -8.56 -9.22
CA ARG A 177 -15.61 -8.82 -9.48
C ARG A 177 -16.47 -8.20 -8.38
N GLU A 178 -16.12 -8.39 -7.13
CA GLU A 178 -16.81 -7.77 -6.00
C GLU A 178 -16.79 -6.23 -6.12
N LEU A 179 -15.59 -5.66 -6.37
CA LEU A 179 -15.42 -4.22 -6.54
C LEU A 179 -16.33 -3.67 -7.64
N TYR A 180 -16.42 -4.32 -8.80
CA TYR A 180 -17.28 -3.90 -9.90
C TYR A 180 -18.78 -4.08 -9.63
N MET A 181 -19.15 -5.05 -8.79
CA MET A 181 -20.56 -5.18 -8.36
C MET A 181 -20.98 -4.05 -7.43
N LEU A 182 -20.09 -3.63 -6.53
CA LEU A 182 -20.35 -2.55 -5.58
C LEU A 182 -20.19 -1.15 -6.20
N PHE A 183 -19.28 -1.01 -7.15
CA PHE A 183 -18.88 0.25 -7.80
C PHE A 183 -18.85 0.07 -9.32
N PRO A 184 -20.01 -0.08 -9.98
CA PRO A 184 -20.10 -0.34 -11.42
C PRO A 184 -19.50 0.78 -12.28
N GLU A 185 -19.42 2.00 -11.75
CA GLU A 185 -18.77 3.13 -12.40
C GLU A 185 -17.28 2.89 -12.67
N LEU A 186 -16.61 2.05 -11.90
CA LEU A 186 -15.20 1.67 -12.14
C LEU A 186 -15.01 0.85 -13.42
N MET A 187 -16.07 0.33 -14.02
CA MET A 187 -16.02 -0.36 -15.31
C MET A 187 -15.91 0.60 -16.50
N THR A 188 -16.25 1.87 -16.32
CA THR A 188 -16.22 2.87 -17.39
C THR A 188 -14.83 3.50 -17.51
N LEU A 189 -14.46 3.96 -18.71
CA LEU A 189 -13.18 4.65 -18.95
C LEU A 189 -13.05 5.97 -18.16
N THR A 190 -14.18 6.53 -17.74
CA THR A 190 -14.27 7.76 -16.94
C THR A 190 -14.59 7.47 -15.47
N GLY A 191 -14.75 6.19 -15.10
CA GLY A 191 -15.13 5.80 -13.75
C GLY A 191 -14.05 6.13 -12.75
N LEU A 192 -14.44 6.83 -11.71
CA LEU A 192 -13.73 7.20 -10.46
C LEU A 192 -12.19 7.16 -10.54
N CYS A 193 -11.61 7.67 -11.63
CA CYS A 193 -10.18 7.94 -11.67
C CYS A 193 -9.95 9.24 -10.91
N HIS A 194 -10.08 9.18 -9.58
CA HIS A 194 -9.76 10.30 -8.72
C HIS A 194 -8.31 10.72 -8.97
N SER A 195 -8.03 11.99 -8.81
CA SER A 195 -6.64 12.45 -8.80
C SER A 195 -5.91 11.76 -7.64
N PRO A 196 -4.66 11.33 -7.82
CA PRO A 196 -3.91 10.79 -6.70
C PRO A 196 -3.76 11.84 -5.60
N ALA A 197 -3.84 11.44 -4.33
CA ALA A 197 -3.71 12.33 -3.17
C ALA A 197 -2.39 13.12 -3.19
N ARG A 198 -1.32 12.54 -3.71
CA ARG A 198 -0.02 13.19 -3.94
C ARG A 198 0.59 12.69 -5.25
N PRO A 199 1.54 13.44 -5.84
CA PRO A 199 2.28 12.99 -7.02
C PRO A 199 2.96 11.64 -6.80
N PHE A 200 2.87 10.75 -7.78
CA PHE A 200 3.58 9.48 -7.78
C PHE A 200 4.99 9.65 -8.31
N LEU A 201 5.98 9.26 -7.51
CA LEU A 201 7.38 9.21 -7.93
C LEU A 201 7.89 7.77 -7.84
N LYS A 202 8.46 7.24 -8.93
CA LYS A 202 8.88 5.83 -9.02
C LYS A 202 10.20 5.67 -9.78
N GLY A 203 10.80 4.49 -9.61
CA GLY A 203 11.98 4.09 -10.36
C GLY A 203 13.23 4.89 -10.03
N GLN A 204 14.07 5.16 -11.01
CA GLN A 204 15.38 5.80 -10.80
C GLN A 204 15.26 7.17 -10.13
N LYS A 205 14.27 8.00 -10.50
CA LYS A 205 14.06 9.33 -9.91
C LYS A 205 13.71 9.24 -8.42
N ALA A 206 12.85 8.29 -8.04
CA ALA A 206 12.52 8.06 -6.64
C ALA A 206 13.73 7.62 -5.83
N ARG A 207 14.46 6.61 -6.33
CA ARG A 207 15.67 6.11 -5.66
C ARG A 207 16.75 7.18 -5.49
N ALA A 208 16.99 8.00 -6.52
CA ALA A 208 17.95 9.09 -6.43
C ALA A 208 17.54 10.10 -5.35
N LEU A 209 16.29 10.57 -5.36
CA LEU A 209 15.77 11.53 -4.39
C LEU A 209 15.89 10.99 -2.94
N VAL A 210 15.52 9.73 -2.73
CA VAL A 210 15.61 9.06 -1.43
C VAL A 210 17.05 8.95 -0.95
N GLN A 211 17.97 8.54 -1.83
CA GLN A 211 19.39 8.43 -1.51
C GLN A 211 20.03 9.79 -1.15
N ASP A 212 19.69 10.83 -1.88
CA ASP A 212 20.21 12.17 -1.64
C ASP A 212 19.71 12.71 -0.29
N THR A 213 18.40 12.49 0.02
CA THR A 213 17.82 12.87 1.30
C THR A 213 18.49 12.12 2.46
N THR A 214 18.68 10.81 2.36
CA THR A 214 19.32 10.00 3.41
C THR A 214 20.79 10.35 3.61
N LYS A 215 21.53 10.66 2.55
CA LYS A 215 22.93 11.10 2.63
C LYS A 215 23.07 12.46 3.33
N SER A 216 22.12 13.33 3.20
CA SER A 216 22.11 14.64 3.88
C SER A 216 21.75 14.55 5.38
N GLY A 217 21.40 13.36 5.87
CA GLY A 217 20.93 13.14 7.24
C GLY A 217 19.52 13.65 7.51
N ALA A 218 18.78 14.05 6.46
CA ALA A 218 17.40 14.48 6.59
C ALA A 218 16.46 13.27 6.72
N THR A 219 15.35 13.46 7.44
CA THR A 219 14.29 12.45 7.55
C THR A 219 13.48 12.39 6.26
N LEU A 220 12.97 11.20 5.91
CA LEU A 220 12.12 11.00 4.74
C LEU A 220 10.63 11.18 5.07
N ALA A 221 10.23 10.76 6.27
CA ALA A 221 8.85 10.89 6.73
C ALA A 221 8.63 12.24 7.44
N ALA A 222 7.39 12.70 7.40
CA ALA A 222 6.93 13.89 8.10
C ALA A 222 6.41 13.54 9.49
#